data_ae96234d968f5ba7d71e45869c235752
#
_entry.id   ae96234d968f5ba7d71e45869c235752
#
_cell.length_a   1.000
_cell.length_b   1.000
_cell.length_c   1.000
_cell.angle_alpha   90.00
_cell.angle_beta   90.00
_cell.angle_gamma   90.00
#
_symmetry.space_group_name_H-M   'P 1'
#
loop_
_entity.id
_entity.type
_entity.pdbx_description
1 polymer ?
#
loop_
_entity_poly.entity_id
_entity_poly.type
_entity_poly.pdbx_seq_one_letter_code
_entity_poly.pdbx_strand_id
1 'polypeptide(L)'
;MKTRIDINQYLIDMKDGNMEAFANVYLLTKNQVFSVCLSVLKNRELAEDAMQNTYVRIREKINYYTKGTNGFAWVLTIARNISINIYNRDTKMQVTDFNENEYLKPSYDDTKLDDMPIFKIAKDILGQEELEIVLLYVGSGYKHREIASMLDKPLGTVLWSYNNSIKKLKKAIEDKEV
;
A
#
# COMPACT_ATOMS: atom_id res chain seq x y z
N MET A 1 -4.27 24.36 17.26
CA MET A 1 -4.12 24.10 15.80
C MET A 1 -3.03 23.07 15.63
N LYS A 2 -3.36 21.80 15.24
CA LYS A 2 -2.33 20.84 14.82
C LYS A 2 -1.76 21.38 13.52
N THR A 3 -0.52 21.84 13.54
CA THR A 3 0.25 22.21 12.35
C THR A 3 0.18 20.98 11.41
N ARG A 4 -0.41 21.19 10.24
CA ARG A 4 -0.51 20.14 9.22
C ARG A 4 0.94 19.87 8.79
N ILE A 5 1.52 18.82 9.33
CA ILE A 5 2.90 18.43 9.06
C ILE A 5 2.94 18.10 7.57
N ASP A 6 3.66 18.91 6.80
CA ASP A 6 3.68 18.85 5.35
C ASP A 6 4.82 17.94 4.89
N ILE A 7 4.50 16.73 4.44
CA ILE A 7 5.45 15.81 3.85
C ILE A 7 6.28 16.48 2.73
N ASN A 8 5.68 17.41 1.99
CA ASN A 8 6.35 18.08 0.88
C ASN A 8 7.57 18.86 1.37
N GLN A 9 7.46 19.53 2.54
CA GLN A 9 8.59 20.26 3.13
C GLN A 9 9.72 19.30 3.51
N TYR A 10 9.42 18.17 4.14
CA TYR A 10 10.45 17.19 4.50
C TYR A 10 11.14 16.57 3.27
N LEU A 11 10.40 16.32 2.18
CA LEU A 11 11.01 15.85 0.93
C LEU A 11 11.92 16.93 0.29
N ILE A 12 11.55 18.21 0.41
CA ILE A 12 12.39 19.31 -0.03
C ILE A 12 13.65 19.40 0.84
N ASP A 13 13.50 19.36 2.15
CA ASP A 13 14.62 19.39 3.10
C ASP A 13 15.63 18.27 2.84
N MET A 14 15.13 17.05 2.56
CA MET A 14 15.98 15.91 2.14
C MET A 14 16.72 16.21 0.84
N LYS A 15 16.04 16.79 -0.16
CA LYS A 15 16.64 17.14 -1.45
C LYS A 15 17.72 18.20 -1.30
N ASP A 16 17.55 19.13 -0.35
CA ASP A 16 18.50 20.19 -0.02
C ASP A 16 19.66 19.70 0.90
N GLY A 17 19.70 18.36 1.16
CA GLY A 17 20.79 17.70 1.89
C GLY A 17 20.52 17.46 3.37
N ASN A 18 19.40 17.90 3.91
CA ASN A 18 19.01 17.61 5.31
C ASN A 18 18.43 16.19 5.43
N MET A 19 19.30 15.22 5.66
CA MET A 19 18.89 13.82 5.79
C MET A 19 18.15 13.50 7.11
N GLU A 20 18.16 14.40 8.11
CA GLU A 20 17.36 14.21 9.34
C GLU A 20 15.85 14.25 9.04
N ALA A 21 15.45 14.98 7.98
CA ALA A 21 14.08 15.02 7.51
C ALA A 21 13.55 13.63 7.06
N PHE A 22 14.44 12.67 6.72
CA PHE A 22 14.06 11.31 6.32
C PHE A 22 13.26 10.58 7.40
N ALA A 23 13.64 10.73 8.68
CA ALA A 23 12.90 10.11 9.79
C ALA A 23 11.44 10.60 9.84
N ASN A 24 11.22 11.88 9.56
CA ASN A 24 9.87 12.46 9.51
C ASN A 24 9.08 11.94 8.31
N VAL A 25 9.69 11.82 7.13
CA VAL A 25 9.05 11.20 5.96
C VAL A 25 8.63 9.77 6.30
N TYR A 26 9.52 8.97 6.92
CA TYR A 26 9.20 7.61 7.36
C TYR A 26 8.01 7.58 8.32
N LEU A 27 8.06 8.35 9.40
CA LEU A 27 7.01 8.35 10.43
C LEU A 27 5.65 8.77 9.89
N LEU A 28 5.63 9.70 8.94
CA LEU A 28 4.39 10.20 8.33
C LEU A 28 3.78 9.24 7.30
N THR A 29 4.59 8.40 6.67
CA THR A 29 4.14 7.62 5.50
C THR A 29 4.17 6.11 5.69
N LYS A 30 4.76 5.59 6.79
CA LYS A 30 4.95 4.13 6.97
C LYS A 30 3.66 3.32 6.85
N ASN A 31 2.56 3.79 7.44
CA ASN A 31 1.29 3.06 7.40
C ASN A 31 0.68 3.05 5.99
N GLN A 32 0.77 4.18 5.28
CA GLN A 32 0.27 4.30 3.90
C GLN A 32 1.11 3.47 2.94
N VAL A 33 2.45 3.56 3.05
CA VAL A 33 3.37 2.75 2.25
C VAL A 33 3.12 1.27 2.46
N PHE A 34 3.01 0.82 3.72
CA PHE A 34 2.68 -0.57 4.03
C PHE A 34 1.34 -0.99 3.45
N SER A 35 0.28 -0.16 3.60
CA SER A 35 -1.05 -0.45 3.06
C SER A 35 -1.04 -0.60 1.53
N VAL A 36 -0.27 0.25 0.82
CA VAL A 36 -0.10 0.14 -0.64
C VAL A 36 0.65 -1.13 -1.01
N CYS A 37 1.76 -1.44 -0.34
CA CYS A 37 2.51 -2.67 -0.60
C CYS A 37 1.64 -3.91 -0.36
N LEU A 38 0.90 -3.94 0.75
CA LEU A 38 0.03 -5.05 1.11
C LEU A 38 -1.14 -5.24 0.12
N SER A 39 -1.71 -4.13 -0.41
CA SER A 39 -2.79 -4.21 -1.41
C SER A 39 -2.35 -4.86 -2.72
N VAL A 40 -1.08 -4.69 -3.10
CA VAL A 40 -0.50 -5.27 -4.32
C VAL A 40 -0.06 -6.71 -4.08
N LEU A 41 0.71 -6.93 -3.03
CA LEU A 41 1.40 -8.20 -2.79
C LEU A 41 0.52 -9.23 -2.07
N LYS A 42 -0.49 -8.77 -1.32
CA LYS A 42 -1.41 -9.60 -0.55
C LYS A 42 -0.71 -10.58 0.40
N ASN A 43 0.54 -10.31 0.70
CA ASN A 43 1.43 -11.05 1.59
C ASN A 43 2.17 -10.06 2.49
N ARG A 44 2.16 -10.32 3.80
CA ARG A 44 2.69 -9.40 4.80
C ARG A 44 4.21 -9.26 4.72
N GLU A 45 4.93 -10.36 4.64
CA GLU A 45 6.40 -10.35 4.62
C GLU A 45 6.91 -9.64 3.38
N LEU A 46 6.36 -9.98 2.22
CA LEU A 46 6.70 -9.27 0.97
C LEU A 46 6.33 -7.79 1.04
N ALA A 47 5.25 -7.42 1.73
CA ALA A 47 4.86 -6.02 1.90
C ALA A 47 5.83 -5.27 2.84
N GLU A 48 6.32 -5.91 3.90
CA GLU A 48 7.35 -5.36 4.80
C GLU A 48 8.67 -5.14 4.05
N ASP A 49 9.11 -6.10 3.26
CA ASP A 49 10.31 -5.99 2.40
C ASP A 49 10.13 -4.89 1.35
N ALA A 50 8.97 -4.84 0.68
CA ALA A 50 8.67 -3.78 -0.28
C ALA A 50 8.66 -2.39 0.36
N MET A 51 8.15 -2.28 1.59
CA MET A 51 8.18 -1.04 2.36
C MET A 51 9.62 -0.61 2.66
N GLN A 52 10.48 -1.50 3.12
CA GLN A 52 11.90 -1.18 3.37
C GLN A 52 12.59 -0.72 2.09
N ASN A 53 12.43 -1.45 0.98
CA ASN A 53 12.96 -1.10 -0.32
C ASN A 53 12.43 0.25 -0.83
N THR A 54 11.17 0.61 -0.48
CA THR A 54 10.59 1.91 -0.81
C THR A 54 11.39 3.04 -0.18
N TYR A 55 11.74 2.95 1.09
CA TYR A 55 12.50 4.00 1.77
C TYR A 55 13.95 4.11 1.29
N VAL A 56 14.58 2.99 0.94
CA VAL A 56 15.88 3.01 0.24
C VAL A 56 15.75 3.76 -1.08
N ARG A 57 14.73 3.44 -1.87
CA ARG A 57 14.50 4.06 -3.18
C ARG A 57 14.13 5.56 -3.07
N ILE A 58 13.39 5.97 -2.05
CA ILE A 58 13.10 7.39 -1.78
C ILE A 58 14.42 8.17 -1.59
N ARG A 59 15.36 7.66 -0.79
CA ARG A 59 16.67 8.28 -0.60
C ARG A 59 17.45 8.40 -1.90
N GLU A 60 17.49 7.35 -2.69
CA GLU A 60 18.22 7.34 -4.00
C GLU A 60 17.57 8.30 -5.00
N LYS A 61 16.26 8.45 -4.97
CA LYS A 61 15.49 9.21 -5.96
C LYS A 61 15.07 10.60 -5.50
N ILE A 62 15.48 11.05 -4.32
CA ILE A 62 15.03 12.32 -3.76
C ILE A 62 15.31 13.52 -4.67
N ASN A 63 16.44 13.48 -5.43
CA ASN A 63 16.79 14.53 -6.38
C ASN A 63 15.76 14.68 -7.54
N TYR A 64 14.98 13.64 -7.82
CA TYR A 64 13.92 13.65 -8.83
C TYR A 64 12.58 14.16 -8.29
N TYR A 65 12.45 14.37 -6.97
CA TYR A 65 11.25 14.95 -6.42
C TYR A 65 11.10 16.40 -6.88
N THR A 66 9.92 16.76 -7.40
CA THR A 66 9.63 18.11 -7.89
C THR A 66 8.83 18.89 -6.86
N LYS A 67 9.39 20.03 -6.42
CA LYS A 67 8.72 20.96 -5.50
C LYS A 67 7.35 21.39 -6.07
N GLY A 68 6.33 21.41 -5.21
CA GLY A 68 4.97 21.80 -5.59
C GLY A 68 4.11 20.64 -6.08
N THR A 69 4.66 19.40 -6.19
CA THR A 69 3.88 18.21 -6.47
C THR A 69 3.36 17.56 -5.18
N ASN A 70 2.47 16.58 -5.33
CA ASN A 70 1.93 15.83 -4.20
C ASN A 70 2.96 14.81 -3.68
N GLY A 71 3.59 15.10 -2.54
CA GLY A 71 4.62 14.25 -1.92
C GLY A 71 4.11 12.88 -1.50
N PHE A 72 2.87 12.77 -1.01
CA PHE A 72 2.27 11.47 -0.72
C PHE A 72 2.13 10.64 -1.99
N ALA A 73 1.54 11.21 -3.05
CA ALA A 73 1.38 10.51 -4.33
C ALA A 73 2.73 10.05 -4.89
N TRP A 74 3.78 10.89 -4.77
CA TRP A 74 5.13 10.53 -5.22
C TRP A 74 5.69 9.33 -4.43
N VAL A 75 5.61 9.35 -3.10
CA VAL A 75 6.07 8.25 -2.23
C VAL A 75 5.28 6.97 -2.51
N LEU A 76 3.95 7.06 -2.58
CA LEU A 76 3.09 5.89 -2.81
C LEU A 76 3.25 5.30 -4.23
N THR A 77 3.59 6.13 -5.22
CA THR A 77 3.94 5.66 -6.58
C THR A 77 5.22 4.82 -6.54
N ILE A 78 6.24 5.22 -5.77
CA ILE A 78 7.47 4.43 -5.60
C ILE A 78 7.12 3.08 -4.95
N ALA A 79 6.33 3.09 -3.88
CA ALA A 79 5.91 1.88 -3.17
C ALA A 79 5.15 0.91 -4.09
N ARG A 80 4.19 1.42 -4.85
CA ARG A 80 3.39 0.63 -5.81
C ARG A 80 4.28 0.01 -6.89
N ASN A 81 5.19 0.77 -7.47
CA ASN A 81 6.09 0.29 -8.52
C ASN A 81 7.03 -0.82 -8.01
N ILE A 82 7.57 -0.67 -6.79
CA ILE A 82 8.39 -1.71 -6.16
C ILE A 82 7.56 -2.98 -5.94
N SER A 83 6.36 -2.85 -5.40
CA SER A 83 5.46 -3.97 -5.14
C SER A 83 5.07 -4.71 -6.42
N ILE A 84 4.74 -3.97 -7.49
CA ILE A 84 4.43 -4.56 -8.80
C ILE A 84 5.65 -5.32 -9.37
N ASN A 85 6.86 -4.77 -9.22
CA ASN A 85 8.08 -5.44 -9.67
C ASN A 85 8.35 -6.74 -8.90
N ILE A 86 8.12 -6.76 -7.58
CA ILE A 86 8.22 -7.96 -6.75
C ILE A 86 7.17 -8.97 -7.21
N TYR A 87 5.90 -8.57 -7.31
CA TYR A 87 4.81 -9.44 -7.77
C TYR A 87 5.08 -10.09 -9.12
N ASN A 88 5.55 -9.30 -10.10
CA ASN A 88 5.85 -9.80 -11.44
C ASN A 88 7.04 -10.77 -11.45
N ARG A 89 8.04 -10.53 -10.60
CA ARG A 89 9.20 -11.43 -10.47
C ARG A 89 8.78 -12.76 -9.87
N ASP A 90 8.03 -12.75 -8.80
CA ASP A 90 7.58 -13.96 -8.11
C ASP A 90 6.63 -14.77 -9.00
N THR A 91 5.73 -14.12 -9.75
CA THR A 91 4.85 -14.78 -10.73
C THR A 91 5.65 -15.43 -11.87
N LYS A 92 6.72 -14.76 -12.37
CA LYS A 92 7.59 -15.33 -13.41
C LYS A 92 8.40 -16.52 -12.88
N MET A 93 8.89 -16.48 -11.65
CA MET A 93 9.59 -17.61 -11.04
C MET A 93 8.69 -18.83 -10.90
N GLN A 94 7.42 -18.63 -10.52
CA GLN A 94 6.43 -19.71 -10.44
C GLN A 94 6.13 -20.33 -11.82
N VAL A 95 6.16 -19.54 -12.91
CA VAL A 95 5.89 -20.06 -14.28
C VAL A 95 7.09 -20.83 -14.85
N THR A 96 8.33 -20.55 -14.42
CA THR A 96 9.51 -21.31 -14.86
C THR A 96 9.71 -22.61 -14.10
N ASP A 97 9.11 -22.79 -12.92
CA ASP A 97 9.12 -24.03 -12.14
C ASP A 97 7.96 -25.01 -12.46
N PHE A 98 7.17 -24.73 -13.50
CA PHE A 98 6.09 -25.62 -13.96
C PHE A 98 6.61 -26.81 -14.77
N ASN A 99 7.58 -27.55 -14.22
CA ASN A 99 7.78 -28.96 -14.53
C ASN A 99 7.99 -29.72 -13.21
N GLU A 100 6.91 -30.42 -12.84
CA GLU A 100 6.82 -31.42 -11.77
C GLU A 100 6.76 -30.86 -10.32
N ASN A 101 5.58 -31.05 -9.80
CA ASN A 101 5.13 -31.19 -8.41
C ASN A 101 4.29 -30.03 -7.83
N GLU A 102 2.99 -30.40 -7.78
CA GLU A 102 2.04 -30.20 -6.66
C GLU A 102 2.20 -28.94 -5.80
N TYR A 103 1.28 -28.00 -6.05
CA TYR A 103 0.71 -27.02 -5.08
C TYR A 103 1.47 -26.83 -3.75
N LEU A 104 2.60 -26.19 -3.75
CA LEU A 104 3.09 -25.49 -2.59
C LEU A 104 2.65 -24.03 -2.71
N LYS A 105 1.42 -23.75 -2.18
CA LYS A 105 1.16 -22.39 -1.67
C LYS A 105 2.29 -22.10 -0.70
N PRO A 106 2.98 -20.95 -0.81
CA PRO A 106 3.92 -20.55 0.23
C PRO A 106 3.15 -20.55 1.56
N SER A 107 3.49 -21.45 2.45
CA SER A 107 3.01 -21.46 3.82
C SER A 107 3.77 -20.37 4.54
N TYR A 108 3.28 -19.14 4.44
CA TYR A 108 3.77 -18.04 5.25
C TYR A 108 2.98 -18.02 6.55
N ASP A 109 3.73 -18.00 7.64
CA ASP A 109 3.22 -17.90 9.00
C ASP A 109 2.69 -16.47 9.21
N ASP A 110 1.41 -16.31 8.91
CA ASP A 110 0.68 -15.05 8.84
C ASP A 110 0.27 -14.60 10.24
N THR A 111 1.19 -14.06 11.01
CA THR A 111 0.87 -13.57 12.35
C THR A 111 0.43 -12.12 12.37
N LYS A 112 -0.84 -11.88 12.66
CA LYS A 112 -1.57 -10.69 13.16
C LYS A 112 -2.50 -9.91 12.21
N LEU A 113 -2.26 -9.76 10.91
CA LEU A 113 -3.26 -9.18 9.99
C LEU A 113 -4.08 -10.27 9.30
N ASP A 114 -3.46 -11.42 9.04
CA ASP A 114 -4.17 -12.60 8.56
C ASP A 114 -4.99 -13.30 9.64
N ASP A 115 -4.79 -12.97 10.91
CA ASP A 115 -5.69 -13.37 11.99
C ASP A 115 -7.02 -12.60 11.97
N MET A 116 -7.16 -11.57 11.14
CA MET A 116 -8.44 -10.90 10.91
C MET A 116 -9.18 -11.62 9.78
N PRO A 117 -10.28 -12.37 10.08
CA PRO A 117 -11.04 -13.10 9.06
C PRO A 117 -11.50 -12.21 7.90
N ILE A 118 -11.78 -10.93 8.20
CA ILE A 118 -12.21 -9.95 7.21
C ILE A 118 -11.10 -9.61 6.21
N PHE A 119 -9.82 -9.61 6.62
CA PHE A 119 -8.72 -9.34 5.72
C PHE A 119 -8.51 -10.50 4.72
N LYS A 120 -8.65 -11.75 5.18
CA LYS A 120 -8.62 -12.93 4.29
C LYS A 120 -9.69 -12.84 3.20
N ILE A 121 -10.91 -12.48 3.58
CA ILE A 121 -12.00 -12.28 2.63
C ILE A 121 -11.68 -11.11 1.69
N ALA A 122 -11.21 -9.99 2.23
CA ALA A 122 -10.95 -8.79 1.45
C ALA A 122 -9.88 -9.01 0.37
N LYS A 123 -8.78 -9.69 0.70
CA LYS A 123 -7.69 -9.95 -0.27
C LYS A 123 -8.11 -10.84 -1.44
N ASP A 124 -9.12 -11.71 -1.22
CA ASP A 124 -9.59 -12.66 -2.24
C ASP A 124 -10.60 -12.02 -3.19
N ILE A 125 -11.45 -11.11 -2.70
CA ILE A 125 -12.59 -10.59 -3.46
C ILE A 125 -12.43 -9.14 -3.94
N LEU A 126 -11.55 -8.35 -3.31
CA LEU A 126 -11.30 -6.97 -3.70
C LEU A 126 -10.17 -6.88 -4.72
N GLY A 127 -10.38 -6.04 -5.73
CA GLY A 127 -9.30 -5.62 -6.62
C GLY A 127 -8.24 -4.81 -5.86
N GLN A 128 -7.04 -4.65 -6.46
CA GLN A 128 -5.91 -3.96 -5.84
C GLN A 128 -6.28 -2.55 -5.33
N GLU A 129 -6.94 -1.74 -6.16
CA GLU A 129 -7.33 -0.37 -5.81
C GLU A 129 -8.40 -0.34 -4.70
N GLU A 130 -9.38 -1.24 -4.76
CA GLU A 130 -10.42 -1.37 -3.75
C GLU A 130 -9.81 -1.74 -2.40
N LEU A 131 -8.91 -2.72 -2.38
CA LEU A 131 -8.21 -3.15 -1.17
C LEU A 131 -7.33 -2.03 -0.60
N GLU A 132 -6.60 -1.31 -1.44
CA GLU A 132 -5.78 -0.16 -1.04
C GLU A 132 -6.62 0.91 -0.32
N ILE A 133 -7.76 1.30 -0.91
CA ILE A 133 -8.66 2.30 -0.32
C ILE A 133 -9.23 1.82 1.02
N VAL A 134 -9.65 0.55 1.10
CA VAL A 134 -10.16 -0.04 2.35
C VAL A 134 -9.08 -0.07 3.43
N LEU A 135 -7.87 -0.49 3.12
CA LEU A 135 -6.75 -0.53 4.07
C LEU A 135 -6.34 0.87 4.57
N LEU A 136 -6.35 1.86 3.69
CA LEU A 136 -6.09 3.26 4.08
C LEU A 136 -7.19 3.82 4.98
N TYR A 137 -8.45 3.48 4.73
CA TYR A 137 -9.57 3.95 5.54
C TYR A 137 -9.67 3.20 6.88
N VAL A 138 -9.78 1.87 6.83
CA VAL A 138 -10.02 1.04 8.02
C VAL A 138 -8.74 0.80 8.81
N GLY A 139 -7.64 0.47 8.14
CA GLY A 139 -6.38 0.11 8.76
C GLY A 139 -5.56 1.32 9.24
N SER A 140 -5.59 2.42 8.49
CA SER A 140 -4.78 3.61 8.77
C SER A 140 -5.60 4.81 9.25
N GLY A 141 -6.94 4.74 9.24
CA GLY A 141 -7.85 5.74 9.81
C GLY A 141 -7.96 7.05 9.00
N TYR A 142 -7.60 7.04 7.71
CA TYR A 142 -7.69 8.23 6.87
C TYR A 142 -9.11 8.47 6.36
N LYS A 143 -9.50 9.76 6.27
CA LYS A 143 -10.77 10.14 5.65
C LYS A 143 -10.70 10.00 4.13
N HIS A 144 -11.81 9.72 3.47
CA HIS A 144 -11.85 9.56 2.02
C HIS A 144 -11.26 10.74 1.23
N ARG A 145 -11.40 11.98 1.75
CA ARG A 145 -10.78 13.17 1.13
C ARG A 145 -9.26 13.13 1.21
N GLU A 146 -8.70 12.64 2.30
CA GLU A 146 -7.27 12.48 2.48
C GLU A 146 -6.73 11.38 1.57
N ILE A 147 -7.45 10.24 1.50
CA ILE A 147 -7.13 9.14 0.59
C ILE A 147 -7.16 9.61 -0.88
N ALA A 148 -8.18 10.37 -1.27
CA ALA A 148 -8.27 10.94 -2.60
C ALA A 148 -7.06 11.81 -2.94
N SER A 149 -6.63 12.66 -2.00
CA SER A 149 -5.43 13.49 -2.16
C SER A 149 -4.15 12.65 -2.21
N MET A 150 -4.01 11.61 -1.36
CA MET A 150 -2.84 10.72 -1.33
C MET A 150 -2.67 9.92 -2.62
N LEU A 151 -3.78 9.42 -3.17
CA LEU A 151 -3.79 8.58 -4.37
C LEU A 151 -3.87 9.39 -5.66
N ASP A 152 -3.97 10.72 -5.55
CA ASP A 152 -4.18 11.63 -6.69
C ASP A 152 -5.41 11.25 -7.52
N LYS A 153 -6.54 11.02 -6.81
CA LYS A 153 -7.81 10.58 -7.40
C LYS A 153 -8.95 11.54 -7.03
N PRO A 154 -9.98 11.66 -7.89
CA PRO A 154 -11.20 12.37 -7.54
C PRO A 154 -11.85 11.76 -6.28
N LEU A 155 -12.37 12.61 -5.38
CA LEU A 155 -13.07 12.15 -4.18
C LEU A 155 -14.25 11.24 -4.49
N GLY A 156 -15.01 11.54 -5.56
CA GLY A 156 -16.13 10.71 -6.00
C GLY A 156 -15.71 9.29 -6.36
N THR A 157 -14.56 9.12 -7.01
CA THR A 157 -14.00 7.81 -7.35
C THR A 157 -13.66 7.02 -6.10
N VAL A 158 -13.00 7.65 -5.11
CA VAL A 158 -12.64 7.00 -3.84
C VAL A 158 -13.89 6.59 -3.06
N LEU A 159 -14.89 7.46 -2.96
CA LEU A 159 -16.16 7.17 -2.30
C LEU A 159 -16.92 6.01 -2.97
N TRP A 160 -16.99 6.02 -4.30
CA TRP A 160 -17.64 4.95 -5.07
C TRP A 160 -16.92 3.62 -4.85
N SER A 161 -15.60 3.60 -4.99
CA SER A 161 -14.77 2.40 -4.82
C SER A 161 -14.91 1.83 -3.41
N TYR A 162 -14.82 2.68 -2.37
CA TYR A 162 -15.03 2.26 -0.99
C TYR A 162 -16.41 1.64 -0.75
N ASN A 163 -17.48 2.34 -1.18
CA ASN A 163 -18.85 1.85 -0.99
C ASN A 163 -19.10 0.53 -1.73
N ASN A 164 -18.54 0.38 -2.93
CA ASN A 164 -18.61 -0.86 -3.70
C ASN A 164 -17.86 -2.00 -2.98
N SER A 165 -16.67 -1.72 -2.45
CA SER A 165 -15.88 -2.67 -1.67
C SER A 165 -16.65 -3.18 -0.44
N ILE A 166 -17.28 -2.27 0.31
CA ILE A 166 -18.07 -2.64 1.49
C ILE A 166 -19.27 -3.52 1.12
N LYS A 167 -19.93 -3.26 -0.01
CA LYS A 167 -21.02 -4.11 -0.52
C LYS A 167 -20.54 -5.53 -0.85
N LYS A 168 -19.39 -5.64 -1.54
CA LYS A 168 -18.77 -6.93 -1.85
C LYS A 168 -18.41 -7.72 -0.59
N LEU A 169 -17.80 -7.04 0.40
CA LEU A 169 -17.42 -7.65 1.67
C LEU A 169 -18.65 -8.15 2.45
N LYS A 170 -19.70 -7.35 2.55
CA LYS A 170 -20.94 -7.75 3.23
C LYS A 170 -21.55 -8.99 2.60
N LYS A 171 -21.69 -8.99 1.28
CA LYS A 171 -22.21 -10.16 0.55
C LYS A 171 -21.38 -11.41 0.79
N ALA A 172 -20.05 -11.31 0.74
CA ALA A 172 -19.18 -12.47 0.95
C ALA A 172 -19.20 -13.00 2.40
N ILE A 173 -19.51 -12.17 3.39
CA ILE A 173 -19.70 -12.58 4.77
C ILE A 173 -21.03 -13.31 4.91
N GLU A 174 -22.12 -12.75 4.36
CA GLU A 174 -23.46 -13.35 4.37
C GLU A 174 -23.46 -14.73 3.69
N ASP A 175 -22.77 -14.87 2.54
CA ASP A 175 -22.63 -16.12 1.79
C ASP A 175 -21.82 -17.22 2.55
N LYS A 176 -21.02 -16.84 3.58
CA LYS A 176 -20.24 -17.79 4.41
C LYS A 176 -20.95 -18.21 5.71
N GLU A 177 -21.98 -17.49 6.11
CA GLU A 177 -22.76 -17.81 7.31
C GLU A 177 -23.95 -18.76 7.01
N VAL A 178 -24.17 -19.15 5.77
CA VAL A 178 -25.16 -20.13 5.29
C VAL A 178 -24.47 -21.47 5.01
#